data_704fe2ccd2ce9630bcd73afe3433ad33
#
_entry.id   704fe2ccd2ce9630bcd73afe3433ad33
#
_cell.length_a   1.000
_cell.length_b   1.000
_cell.length_c   1.000
_cell.angle_alpha   90.00
_cell.angle_beta   90.00
_cell.angle_gamma   90.00
#
_symmetry.space_group_name_H-M   'P 1'
#
loop_
_entity.id
_entity.type
_entity.pdbx_description
1 polymer ?
#
loop_
_entity_poly.entity_id
_entity_poly.type
_entity_poly.pdbx_seq_one_letter_code
_entity_poly.pdbx_strand_id
1 'polypeptide(L)'
;MLIYTTNQIPFSDEIDPKNSIVCMYGDISNYGSLRKELAMATLKKRRGSWYARVLWYDNHGRKKEKQVPLRTKSKVTARERLGTVNKDELDIKDGLEISFPWMNDEGVSKVMRFTAAVAGEEWIQRRQKHGIRPKTLEINRTGLDHFMDYVGRSMPLESITANTIDGFCDYMKENGLSDTSINIYLRTLKTMFRYYWQRDRLDRVPIIEQFSIDEKDPIYITDLEFQAIMELDWLKPFYKRVFYFYRETGLRLREPFMSNLDGFWLDIPNQSKGKKPRSIELSKSQLDIFMELMDWYNTCDLEDRSRGVHLSKVFKKALLSIGASDEKHFHSLRHTFAVRRIVENVPIYKIQKMMGHSSVTTTEIYARMELKRLAHDFPTLTSIVPEYGKVDTKIVDTRVENILFLDNKMPN
;
A
#
# COMPACT_ATOMS: atom_id res chain seq x y z
N MET A 1 26.61 0.63 44.15
CA MET A 1 28.05 0.83 44.06
C MET A 1 28.61 -0.37 43.29
N LEU A 2 28.70 -0.27 41.98
CA LEU A 2 29.37 -1.24 41.11
C LEU A 2 30.02 -0.45 39.99
N ILE A 3 31.32 -0.57 39.94
CA ILE A 3 32.31 0.22 39.21
C ILE A 3 32.37 -0.35 37.78
N TYR A 4 32.20 0.49 36.78
CA TYR A 4 32.51 0.17 35.38
C TYR A 4 34.00 0.44 35.13
N THR A 5 34.76 -0.60 34.84
CA THR A 5 36.13 -0.51 34.35
C THR A 5 36.12 -0.43 32.82
N THR A 6 36.60 0.69 32.29
CA THR A 6 36.94 0.89 30.90
C THR A 6 38.24 0.17 30.56
N ASN A 7 38.21 -0.81 29.68
CA ASN A 7 39.39 -1.36 29.03
C ASN A 7 39.63 -0.62 27.69
N GLN A 8 40.65 0.20 27.66
CA GLN A 8 41.29 0.73 26.47
C GLN A 8 42.12 -0.36 25.79
N ILE A 9 41.90 -0.58 24.51
CA ILE A 9 42.73 -1.41 23.63
C ILE A 9 43.63 -0.45 22.82
N PRO A 10 44.95 -0.65 22.77
CA PRO A 10 45.88 0.23 22.09
C PRO A 10 45.81 0.05 20.55
N PHE A 11 45.87 1.15 19.83
CA PHE A 11 46.12 1.20 18.41
C PHE A 11 47.54 0.73 18.10
N SER A 12 47.68 -0.25 17.20
CA SER A 12 48.92 -0.52 16.49
C SER A 12 48.65 -0.49 14.99
N ASP A 13 49.31 0.41 14.31
CA ASP A 13 49.33 0.54 12.85
C ASP A 13 50.07 -0.65 12.22
N GLU A 14 49.37 -1.43 11.40
CA GLU A 14 49.87 -2.11 10.22
C GLU A 14 48.71 -2.80 9.52
N ILE A 15 48.19 -2.15 8.45
CA ILE A 15 47.13 -2.72 7.63
C ILE A 15 47.75 -3.41 6.42
N ASP A 16 47.73 -4.73 6.41
CA ASP A 16 48.00 -5.57 5.24
C ASP A 16 46.78 -5.50 4.27
N PRO A 17 46.95 -5.06 3.00
CA PRO A 17 45.82 -4.83 2.08
C PRO A 17 45.19 -6.10 1.52
N LYS A 18 45.50 -7.29 1.99
CA LYS A 18 45.02 -8.56 1.40
C LYS A 18 43.99 -9.35 2.21
N ASN A 19 43.68 -8.98 3.45
CA ASN A 19 42.75 -9.76 4.25
C ASN A 19 42.03 -8.92 5.29
N SER A 20 40.93 -8.28 4.92
CA SER A 20 39.98 -7.79 5.91
C SER A 20 38.53 -7.95 5.42
N ILE A 21 38.00 -9.14 5.68
CA ILE A 21 36.54 -9.33 5.77
C ILE A 21 36.22 -9.35 7.27
N VAL A 22 35.81 -8.22 7.81
CA VAL A 22 35.21 -8.17 9.15
C VAL A 22 33.69 -8.29 8.97
N CYS A 23 33.15 -9.38 9.49
CA CYS A 23 31.70 -9.58 9.63
C CYS A 23 31.14 -8.61 10.68
N MET A 24 30.39 -7.60 10.25
CA MET A 24 29.41 -6.94 11.11
C MET A 24 28.02 -7.41 10.70
N TYR A 25 27.31 -8.04 11.61
CA TYR A 25 25.90 -8.37 11.48
C TYR A 25 25.09 -7.06 11.51
N GLY A 26 24.62 -6.63 10.36
CA GLY A 26 23.68 -5.56 10.16
C GLY A 26 22.89 -5.83 8.88
N ASP A 27 21.60 -5.74 8.97
CA ASP A 27 20.53 -5.89 7.97
C ASP A 27 20.94 -6.29 6.54
N ILE A 28 20.60 -7.52 6.17
CA ILE A 28 20.89 -8.14 4.86
C ILE A 28 20.15 -7.44 3.70
N SER A 29 19.17 -6.57 3.97
CA SER A 29 18.38 -5.88 2.95
C SER A 29 19.11 -4.78 2.16
N ASN A 30 20.22 -4.26 2.69
CA ASN A 30 20.98 -3.15 2.06
C ASN A 30 22.23 -3.58 1.29
N TYR A 31 22.66 -4.83 1.37
CA TYR A 31 23.90 -5.28 0.71
C TYR A 31 23.77 -5.43 -0.83
N GLY A 32 22.58 -5.60 -1.35
CA GLY A 32 22.31 -5.67 -2.78
C GLY A 32 22.50 -4.33 -3.49
N SER A 33 22.15 -3.25 -2.85
CA SER A 33 22.22 -1.88 -3.39
C SER A 33 23.66 -1.33 -3.39
N LEU A 34 24.41 -1.50 -2.31
CA LEU A 34 25.78 -0.99 -2.17
C LEU A 34 26.81 -1.66 -3.09
N ARG A 35 26.60 -2.94 -3.48
CA ARG A 35 27.47 -3.59 -4.47
C ARG A 35 27.22 -3.16 -5.91
N LYS A 36 26.06 -2.58 -6.23
CA LYS A 36 25.77 -2.00 -7.54
C LYS A 36 26.55 -0.71 -7.82
N GLU A 37 26.88 0.06 -6.79
CA GLU A 37 27.48 1.41 -6.92
C GLU A 37 29.00 1.43 -7.12
N LEU A 38 29.74 0.33 -6.87
CA LEU A 38 31.22 0.37 -6.74
C LEU A 38 32.02 -0.14 -7.94
N ALA A 39 31.41 -0.61 -9.00
CA ALA A 39 32.16 -1.11 -10.16
C ALA A 39 31.88 -0.31 -11.43
N MET A 40 32.65 0.74 -11.67
CA MET A 40 32.66 1.46 -12.96
C MET A 40 33.15 0.55 -14.08
N ALA A 41 32.60 0.73 -15.30
CA ALA A 41 33.03 -0.02 -16.46
C ALA A 41 34.55 0.18 -16.71
N THR A 42 35.22 -0.89 -17.11
CA THR A 42 36.67 -0.91 -17.35
C THR A 42 37.00 -1.10 -18.82
N LEU A 43 38.15 -0.59 -19.25
CA LEU A 43 38.65 -0.78 -20.63
C LEU A 43 39.24 -2.18 -20.80
N LYS A 44 38.83 -2.87 -21.88
CA LYS A 44 39.39 -4.16 -22.29
C LYS A 44 39.76 -4.10 -23.77
N LYS A 45 41.01 -4.51 -24.12
CA LYS A 45 41.46 -4.58 -25.49
C LYS A 45 41.32 -6.01 -26.02
N ARG A 46 40.72 -6.19 -27.19
CA ARG A 46 40.53 -7.49 -27.82
C ARG A 46 40.74 -7.36 -29.34
N ARG A 47 41.59 -8.15 -29.92
CA ARG A 47 41.90 -8.17 -31.36
C ARG A 47 42.15 -6.75 -31.93
N GLY A 48 42.92 -5.94 -31.21
CA GLY A 48 43.27 -4.57 -31.61
C GLY A 48 42.23 -3.48 -31.34
N SER A 49 41.00 -3.81 -31.00
CA SER A 49 39.91 -2.88 -30.71
C SER A 49 39.61 -2.78 -29.19
N TRP A 50 39.10 -1.61 -28.76
CA TRP A 50 38.75 -1.38 -27.38
C TRP A 50 37.29 -1.65 -27.12
N TYR A 51 37.00 -2.17 -25.91
CA TYR A 51 35.68 -2.48 -25.37
C TYR A 51 35.57 -1.88 -23.95
N ALA A 52 34.40 -1.38 -23.60
CA ALA A 52 34.04 -1.15 -22.21
C ALA A 52 33.47 -2.44 -21.63
N ARG A 53 33.97 -2.84 -20.48
CA ARG A 53 33.55 -4.04 -19.75
C ARG A 53 32.79 -3.63 -18.53
N VAL A 54 31.46 -3.87 -18.53
CA VAL A 54 30.54 -3.68 -17.41
C VAL A 54 30.38 -5.00 -16.70
N LEU A 55 30.59 -5.00 -15.37
CA LEU A 55 30.49 -6.17 -14.51
C LEU A 55 29.50 -5.91 -13.40
N TRP A 56 28.63 -6.87 -13.11
CA TRP A 56 27.73 -6.81 -11.96
C TRP A 56 27.35 -8.21 -11.47
N TYR A 57 26.63 -8.29 -10.37
CA TYR A 57 26.02 -9.51 -9.88
C TYR A 57 24.51 -9.40 -10.01
N ASP A 58 23.83 -10.46 -10.49
CA ASP A 58 22.37 -10.51 -10.52
C ASP A 58 21.80 -10.73 -9.09
N ASN A 59 20.48 -10.69 -8.98
CA ASN A 59 19.79 -10.85 -7.70
C ASN A 59 20.02 -12.24 -7.05
N HIS A 60 20.51 -13.21 -7.84
CA HIS A 60 20.90 -14.55 -7.38
C HIS A 60 22.40 -14.67 -7.07
N GLY A 61 23.13 -13.58 -7.03
CA GLY A 61 24.55 -13.53 -6.74
C GLY A 61 25.46 -14.04 -7.89
N ARG A 62 24.91 -14.27 -9.10
CA ARG A 62 25.67 -14.75 -10.25
C ARG A 62 26.33 -13.57 -10.97
N LYS A 63 27.62 -13.72 -11.24
CA LYS A 63 28.40 -12.70 -11.96
C LYS A 63 27.93 -12.56 -13.40
N LYS A 64 27.60 -11.35 -13.81
CA LYS A 64 27.24 -10.97 -15.18
C LYS A 64 28.29 -10.05 -15.78
N GLU A 65 28.49 -10.13 -17.09
CA GLU A 65 29.40 -9.28 -17.84
C GLU A 65 28.75 -8.85 -19.16
N LYS A 66 28.82 -7.56 -19.47
CA LYS A 66 28.48 -7.01 -20.79
C LYS A 66 29.70 -6.31 -21.36
N GLN A 67 30.04 -6.61 -22.60
CA GLN A 67 31.11 -5.95 -23.35
C GLN A 67 30.49 -5.02 -24.39
N VAL A 68 30.73 -3.70 -24.25
CA VAL A 68 30.26 -2.68 -25.18
C VAL A 68 31.40 -2.34 -26.13
N PRO A 69 31.27 -2.57 -27.47
CA PRO A 69 32.30 -2.22 -28.42
C PRO A 69 32.47 -0.71 -28.54
N LEU A 70 33.70 -0.23 -28.35
CA LEU A 70 33.98 1.23 -28.43
C LEU A 70 34.36 1.63 -29.87
N ARG A 71 34.37 0.72 -30.84
CA ARG A 71 34.65 0.96 -32.26
C ARG A 71 35.85 1.90 -32.50
N THR A 72 36.94 1.70 -31.74
CA THR A 72 38.18 2.48 -31.88
C THR A 72 39.41 1.63 -31.54
N LYS A 73 40.56 1.97 -32.16
CA LYS A 73 41.87 1.45 -31.81
C LYS A 73 42.65 2.43 -30.92
N SER A 74 42.23 3.70 -30.89
CA SER A 74 42.86 4.75 -30.08
C SER A 74 42.45 4.58 -28.60
N LYS A 75 43.43 4.64 -27.69
CA LYS A 75 43.21 4.56 -26.25
C LYS A 75 42.57 5.85 -25.70
N VAL A 76 42.86 7.00 -26.34
CA VAL A 76 42.31 8.32 -25.95
C VAL A 76 40.80 8.33 -26.22
N THR A 77 40.40 8.05 -27.46
CA THR A 77 39.00 7.96 -27.86
C THR A 77 38.26 6.88 -27.08
N ALA A 78 38.96 5.77 -26.75
CA ALA A 78 38.35 4.73 -25.93
C ALA A 78 38.02 5.21 -24.51
N ARG A 79 38.85 6.07 -23.90
CA ARG A 79 38.57 6.66 -22.57
C ARG A 79 37.41 7.65 -22.61
N GLU A 80 37.31 8.49 -23.64
CA GLU A 80 36.20 9.42 -23.85
C GLU A 80 34.86 8.63 -23.95
N ARG A 81 34.83 7.60 -24.82
CA ARG A 81 33.66 6.73 -25.02
C ARG A 81 33.31 5.91 -23.78
N LEU A 82 34.32 5.52 -22.99
CA LEU A 82 34.10 4.87 -21.69
C LEU A 82 33.34 5.79 -20.75
N GLY A 83 33.63 7.11 -20.74
CA GLY A 83 32.89 8.10 -19.96
C GLY A 83 31.39 8.13 -20.30
N THR A 84 31.04 7.96 -21.58
CA THR A 84 29.63 7.84 -22.01
C THR A 84 29.01 6.52 -21.54
N VAL A 85 29.74 5.41 -21.69
CA VAL A 85 29.26 4.09 -21.20
C VAL A 85 29.02 4.11 -19.69
N ASN A 86 29.88 4.78 -18.91
CA ASN A 86 29.71 4.91 -17.47
C ASN A 86 28.46 5.72 -17.07
N LYS A 87 28.03 6.68 -17.87
CA LYS A 87 26.77 7.41 -17.63
C LYS A 87 25.54 6.49 -17.72
N ASP A 88 25.58 5.56 -18.69
CA ASP A 88 24.50 4.63 -18.98
C ASP A 88 24.74 3.25 -18.34
N GLU A 89 25.71 3.14 -17.41
CA GLU A 89 26.14 1.86 -16.83
C GLU A 89 25.03 1.15 -16.05
N LEU A 90 24.21 1.93 -15.31
CA LEU A 90 23.08 1.39 -14.56
C LEU A 90 22.07 0.75 -15.52
N ASP A 91 21.77 1.43 -16.61
CA ASP A 91 20.85 0.93 -17.64
C ASP A 91 21.37 -0.35 -18.27
N ILE A 92 22.69 -0.43 -18.52
CA ILE A 92 23.33 -1.66 -19.02
C ILE A 92 23.24 -2.81 -17.99
N LYS A 93 23.45 -2.54 -16.70
CA LYS A 93 23.32 -3.50 -15.60
C LYS A 93 21.87 -3.96 -15.45
N ASP A 94 20.93 -3.06 -15.70
CA ASP A 94 19.50 -3.37 -15.76
C ASP A 94 19.10 -4.08 -17.06
N GLY A 95 20.07 -4.31 -17.97
CA GLY A 95 19.97 -5.16 -19.17
C GLY A 95 19.47 -4.44 -20.41
N LEU A 96 19.40 -3.11 -20.37
CA LEU A 96 19.10 -2.34 -21.57
C LEU A 96 20.18 -2.55 -22.64
N GLU A 97 19.76 -2.72 -23.87
CA GLU A 97 20.64 -2.61 -25.01
C GLU A 97 20.69 -1.15 -25.46
N ILE A 98 21.85 -0.54 -25.32
CA ILE A 98 22.05 0.85 -25.69
C ILE A 98 22.85 0.91 -26.99
N SER A 99 22.32 1.61 -27.99
CA SER A 99 23.07 2.03 -29.17
C SER A 99 23.74 3.35 -28.83
N PHE A 100 25.06 3.34 -28.70
CA PHE A 100 25.84 4.53 -28.37
C PHE A 100 26.04 5.43 -29.58
N PRO A 101 26.43 6.72 -29.40
CA PRO A 101 26.62 7.69 -30.48
C PRO A 101 27.54 7.22 -31.63
N TRP A 102 28.52 6.40 -31.31
CA TRP A 102 29.43 5.81 -32.31
C TRP A 102 28.91 4.51 -32.94
N MET A 103 27.71 4.08 -32.61
CA MET A 103 27.06 2.89 -33.12
C MET A 103 25.88 3.18 -34.04
N ASN A 104 25.34 4.40 -33.99
CA ASN A 104 24.21 4.86 -34.78
C ASN A 104 24.56 6.15 -35.53
N ASP A 105 23.73 6.50 -36.50
CA ASP A 105 23.91 7.71 -37.33
C ASP A 105 23.34 8.98 -36.65
N GLU A 106 22.59 8.82 -35.54
CA GLU A 106 21.94 9.93 -34.82
C GLU A 106 22.90 10.64 -33.87
N GLY A 107 24.08 10.05 -33.56
CA GLY A 107 25.09 10.65 -32.69
C GLY A 107 24.68 10.76 -31.21
N VAL A 108 23.61 10.08 -30.78
CA VAL A 108 23.10 10.06 -29.42
C VAL A 108 22.97 8.62 -28.89
N SER A 109 23.00 8.44 -27.58
CA SER A 109 22.68 7.15 -26.97
C SER A 109 21.18 6.84 -27.11
N LYS A 110 20.86 5.64 -27.60
CA LYS A 110 19.47 5.20 -27.83
C LYS A 110 19.25 3.81 -27.25
N VAL A 111 18.21 3.69 -26.44
CA VAL A 111 17.80 2.37 -25.90
C VAL A 111 17.16 1.54 -27.01
N MET A 112 17.67 0.33 -27.24
CA MET A 112 17.25 -0.56 -28.32
C MET A 112 16.19 -1.59 -27.93
N ARG A 113 16.12 -1.95 -26.66
CA ARG A 113 15.15 -2.93 -26.14
C ARG A 113 14.15 -2.32 -25.19
N PHE A 114 12.89 -2.71 -25.38
CA PHE A 114 11.79 -2.32 -24.49
C PHE A 114 11.65 -3.38 -23.38
N THR A 115 12.29 -3.12 -22.25
CA THR A 115 12.33 -4.04 -21.10
C THR A 115 11.27 -3.72 -20.06
N ALA A 116 11.05 -4.66 -19.13
CA ALA A 116 10.15 -4.47 -17.99
C ALA A 116 10.52 -3.23 -17.16
N ALA A 117 11.82 -2.96 -16.95
CA ALA A 117 12.32 -1.80 -16.22
C ALA A 117 11.98 -0.48 -16.92
N VAL A 118 12.25 -0.39 -18.23
CA VAL A 118 11.92 0.83 -19.02
C VAL A 118 10.42 1.06 -19.04
N ALA A 119 9.66 0.00 -19.32
CA ALA A 119 8.20 0.08 -19.34
C ALA A 119 7.63 0.52 -18.01
N GLY A 120 8.12 -0.07 -16.91
CA GLY A 120 7.68 0.29 -15.56
C GLY A 120 7.92 1.76 -15.25
N GLU A 121 9.15 2.25 -15.48
CA GLU A 121 9.51 3.63 -15.17
C GLU A 121 8.76 4.65 -16.06
N GLU A 122 8.71 4.44 -17.39
CA GLU A 122 7.92 5.29 -18.30
C GLU A 122 6.45 5.35 -17.87
N TRP A 123 5.86 4.20 -17.50
CA TRP A 123 4.48 4.13 -17.11
C TRP A 123 4.22 4.86 -15.77
N ILE A 124 5.10 4.75 -14.78
CA ILE A 124 5.00 5.46 -13.49
C ILE A 124 5.12 6.98 -13.72
N GLN A 125 6.11 7.43 -14.48
CA GLN A 125 6.30 8.85 -14.79
C GLN A 125 5.08 9.44 -15.49
N ARG A 126 4.50 8.70 -16.44
CA ARG A 126 3.29 9.12 -17.10
C ARG A 126 2.11 9.23 -16.11
N ARG A 127 1.91 8.25 -15.24
CA ARG A 127 0.86 8.28 -14.22
C ARG A 127 1.02 9.48 -13.29
N GLN A 128 2.24 9.81 -12.93
CA GLN A 128 2.57 11.00 -12.14
C GLN A 128 2.16 12.29 -12.88
N LYS A 129 2.52 12.42 -14.17
CA LYS A 129 2.13 13.56 -15.00
C LYS A 129 0.61 13.69 -15.16
N HIS A 130 -0.13 12.58 -15.09
CA HIS A 130 -1.60 12.57 -15.12
C HIS A 130 -2.26 12.74 -13.74
N GLY A 131 -1.52 13.18 -12.73
CA GLY A 131 -2.07 13.53 -11.42
C GLY A 131 -2.55 12.33 -10.59
N ILE A 132 -2.02 11.13 -10.83
CA ILE A 132 -2.30 9.99 -9.96
C ILE A 132 -1.71 10.26 -8.58
N ARG A 133 -2.48 9.95 -7.54
CA ARG A 133 -2.10 10.20 -6.15
C ARG A 133 -0.76 9.57 -5.77
N PRO A 134 0.10 10.29 -5.01
CA PRO A 134 1.41 9.78 -4.59
C PRO A 134 1.35 8.38 -3.96
N LYS A 135 0.38 8.12 -3.07
CA LYS A 135 0.24 6.79 -2.44
C LYS A 135 -0.11 5.69 -3.43
N THR A 136 -0.89 5.99 -4.47
CA THR A 136 -1.18 5.01 -5.53
C THR A 136 0.05 4.73 -6.38
N LEU A 137 0.85 5.76 -6.67
CA LEU A 137 2.13 5.62 -7.38
C LEU A 137 3.13 4.78 -6.57
N GLU A 138 3.22 5.00 -5.26
CA GLU A 138 4.04 4.20 -4.36
C GLU A 138 3.66 2.71 -4.41
N ILE A 139 2.36 2.40 -4.30
CA ILE A 139 1.85 1.02 -4.40
C ILE A 139 2.17 0.41 -5.79
N ASN A 140 1.99 1.19 -6.86
CA ASN A 140 2.32 0.71 -8.19
C ASN A 140 3.83 0.46 -8.34
N ARG A 141 4.68 1.36 -7.82
CA ARG A 141 6.13 1.19 -7.85
C ARG A 141 6.54 -0.06 -7.08
N THR A 142 6.05 -0.25 -5.86
CA THR A 142 6.30 -1.45 -5.06
C THR A 142 5.93 -2.74 -5.82
N GLY A 143 4.75 -2.78 -6.44
CA GLY A 143 4.33 -3.95 -7.22
C GLY A 143 5.20 -4.21 -8.44
N LEU A 144 5.66 -3.15 -9.13
CA LEU A 144 6.58 -3.28 -10.25
C LEU A 144 7.98 -3.69 -9.80
N ASP A 145 8.48 -3.18 -8.68
CA ASP A 145 9.78 -3.56 -8.14
C ASP A 145 9.81 -5.04 -7.77
N HIS A 146 8.79 -5.55 -7.05
CA HIS A 146 8.67 -6.99 -6.79
C HIS A 146 8.63 -7.83 -8.07
N PHE A 147 7.90 -7.36 -9.08
CA PHE A 147 7.83 -8.07 -10.36
C PHE A 147 9.18 -8.07 -11.08
N MET A 148 9.89 -6.95 -11.10
CA MET A 148 11.23 -6.83 -11.68
C MET A 148 12.28 -7.63 -10.91
N ASP A 149 12.15 -7.77 -9.60
CA ASP A 149 13.01 -8.62 -8.78
C ASP A 149 12.85 -10.09 -9.13
N TYR A 150 11.64 -10.51 -9.49
CA TYR A 150 11.34 -11.88 -9.93
C TYR A 150 11.82 -12.15 -11.36
N VAL A 151 11.38 -11.34 -12.34
CA VAL A 151 11.67 -11.63 -13.77
C VAL A 151 13.05 -11.14 -14.20
N GLY A 152 13.65 -10.22 -13.46
CA GLY A 152 14.83 -9.44 -13.85
C GLY A 152 14.46 -8.18 -14.65
N ARG A 153 15.13 -7.08 -14.32
CA ARG A 153 14.87 -5.76 -14.91
C ARG A 153 15.07 -5.69 -16.42
N SER A 154 15.93 -6.58 -16.94
CA SER A 154 16.27 -6.70 -18.37
C SER A 154 15.31 -7.55 -19.19
N MET A 155 14.31 -8.19 -18.57
CA MET A 155 13.35 -9.02 -19.28
C MET A 155 12.63 -8.17 -20.36
N PRO A 156 12.65 -8.56 -21.64
CA PRO A 156 11.85 -7.89 -22.65
C PRO A 156 10.37 -7.97 -22.31
N LEU A 157 9.66 -6.85 -22.40
CA LEU A 157 8.26 -6.80 -21.97
C LEU A 157 7.37 -7.76 -22.79
N GLU A 158 7.68 -7.94 -24.07
CA GLU A 158 7.01 -8.87 -24.99
C GLU A 158 7.19 -10.36 -24.64
N SER A 159 8.27 -10.69 -23.91
CA SER A 159 8.58 -12.07 -23.51
C SER A 159 7.82 -12.53 -22.26
N ILE A 160 7.09 -11.62 -21.61
CA ILE A 160 6.32 -11.92 -20.41
C ILE A 160 5.02 -12.63 -20.82
N THR A 161 4.83 -13.85 -20.30
CA THR A 161 3.70 -14.73 -20.59
C THR A 161 2.80 -14.93 -19.37
N ALA A 162 1.68 -15.63 -19.52
CA ALA A 162 0.85 -16.07 -18.40
C ALA A 162 1.65 -16.88 -17.38
N ASN A 163 2.45 -17.85 -17.83
CA ASN A 163 3.30 -18.65 -16.94
C ASN A 163 4.30 -17.80 -16.14
N THR A 164 4.79 -16.69 -16.72
CA THR A 164 5.65 -15.75 -16.01
C THR A 164 4.88 -15.06 -14.88
N ILE A 165 3.60 -14.72 -15.11
CA ILE A 165 2.73 -14.10 -14.10
C ILE A 165 2.39 -15.11 -13.00
N ASP A 166 2.09 -16.37 -13.36
CA ASP A 166 1.78 -17.43 -12.41
C ASP A 166 3.00 -17.71 -11.50
N GLY A 167 4.19 -17.84 -12.07
CA GLY A 167 5.43 -18.00 -11.31
C GLY A 167 5.74 -16.78 -10.41
N PHE A 168 5.37 -15.57 -10.82
CA PHE A 168 5.44 -14.40 -9.94
C PHE A 168 4.48 -14.51 -8.75
N CYS A 169 3.27 -15.01 -8.96
CA CYS A 169 2.32 -15.25 -7.88
C CYS A 169 2.87 -16.24 -6.84
N ASP A 170 3.45 -17.36 -7.32
CA ASP A 170 4.06 -18.36 -6.43
C ASP A 170 5.24 -17.77 -5.65
N TYR A 171 6.13 -17.04 -6.34
CA TYR A 171 7.23 -16.32 -5.70
C TYR A 171 6.75 -15.35 -4.60
N MET A 172 5.64 -14.62 -4.83
CA MET A 172 5.10 -13.71 -3.83
C MET A 172 4.48 -14.45 -2.64
N LYS A 173 3.85 -15.61 -2.86
CA LYS A 173 3.34 -16.47 -1.78
C LYS A 173 4.46 -17.05 -0.93
N GLU A 174 5.53 -17.53 -1.56
CA GLU A 174 6.73 -18.00 -0.86
C GLU A 174 7.37 -16.92 0.02
N ASN A 175 7.27 -15.65 -0.40
CA ASN A 175 7.68 -14.49 0.40
C ASN A 175 6.64 -14.05 1.45
N GLY A 176 5.60 -14.84 1.69
CA GLY A 176 4.61 -14.63 2.77
C GLY A 176 3.56 -13.56 2.48
N LEU A 177 3.35 -13.15 1.21
CA LEU A 177 2.31 -12.17 0.89
C LEU A 177 0.93 -12.84 0.79
N SER A 178 -0.09 -12.13 1.28
CA SER A 178 -1.48 -12.56 1.15
C SER A 178 -2.00 -12.39 -0.29
N ASP A 179 -2.97 -13.24 -0.69
CA ASP A 179 -3.63 -13.16 -1.99
C ASP A 179 -4.22 -11.76 -2.28
N THR A 180 -4.73 -11.08 -1.25
CA THR A 180 -5.21 -9.70 -1.36
C THR A 180 -4.09 -8.74 -1.78
N SER A 181 -2.90 -8.87 -1.21
CA SER A 181 -1.73 -8.04 -1.55
C SER A 181 -1.22 -8.36 -2.95
N ILE A 182 -1.15 -9.64 -3.31
CA ILE A 182 -0.76 -10.09 -4.64
C ILE A 182 -1.74 -9.54 -5.69
N ASN A 183 -3.04 -9.60 -5.44
CA ASN A 183 -4.07 -9.04 -6.33
C ASN A 183 -3.89 -7.52 -6.58
N ILE A 184 -3.37 -6.77 -5.62
CA ILE A 184 -3.06 -5.34 -5.80
C ILE A 184 -1.93 -5.18 -6.84
N TYR A 185 -0.89 -6.02 -6.77
CA TYR A 185 0.22 -6.00 -7.72
C TYR A 185 -0.21 -6.51 -9.10
N LEU A 186 -1.00 -7.57 -9.17
CA LEU A 186 -1.56 -8.08 -10.44
C LEU A 186 -2.41 -7.01 -11.15
N ARG A 187 -3.21 -6.23 -10.42
CA ARG A 187 -3.96 -5.09 -11.00
C ARG A 187 -3.02 -4.02 -11.55
N THR A 188 -1.90 -3.77 -10.89
CA THR A 188 -0.87 -2.85 -11.38
C THR A 188 -0.28 -3.33 -12.69
N LEU A 189 0.17 -4.59 -12.75
CA LEU A 189 0.71 -5.20 -13.95
C LEU A 189 -0.31 -5.21 -15.10
N LYS A 190 -1.54 -5.67 -14.84
CA LYS A 190 -2.63 -5.68 -15.83
C LYS A 190 -2.88 -4.31 -16.43
N THR A 191 -2.83 -3.25 -15.60
CA THR A 191 -3.04 -1.87 -16.06
C THR A 191 -1.86 -1.39 -16.90
N MET A 192 -0.63 -1.73 -16.56
CA MET A 192 0.57 -1.38 -17.31
C MET A 192 0.61 -2.11 -18.65
N PHE A 193 0.42 -3.43 -18.69
CA PHE A 193 0.40 -4.20 -19.94
C PHE A 193 -0.69 -3.72 -20.90
N ARG A 194 -1.91 -3.49 -20.38
CA ARG A 194 -3.01 -2.93 -21.17
C ARG A 194 -2.68 -1.56 -21.73
N TYR A 195 -2.00 -0.72 -20.96
CA TYR A 195 -1.56 0.61 -21.42
C TYR A 195 -0.64 0.51 -22.64
N TYR A 196 0.32 -0.41 -22.66
CA TYR A 196 1.26 -0.59 -23.78
C TYR A 196 0.62 -1.28 -24.96
N TRP A 197 -0.24 -2.25 -24.74
CA TRP A 197 -1.05 -2.86 -25.79
C TRP A 197 -1.94 -1.86 -26.53
N GLN A 198 -2.63 -0.97 -25.80
CA GLN A 198 -3.45 0.08 -26.40
C GLN A 198 -2.65 1.12 -27.20
N ARG A 199 -1.33 1.06 -27.22
CA ARG A 199 -0.42 1.97 -27.93
C ARG A 199 0.48 1.25 -28.91
N ASP A 200 0.07 0.05 -29.30
CA ASP A 200 0.76 -0.78 -30.29
C ASP A 200 2.26 -1.03 -29.95
N ARG A 201 2.58 -0.98 -28.63
CA ARG A 201 3.94 -1.33 -28.15
C ARG A 201 4.03 -2.76 -27.61
N LEU A 202 2.91 -3.48 -27.57
CA LEU A 202 2.78 -4.90 -27.28
C LEU A 202 1.71 -5.50 -28.17
N ASP A 203 1.98 -6.65 -28.73
CA ASP A 203 1.03 -7.39 -29.58
C ASP A 203 -0.13 -7.97 -28.79
N ARG A 204 0.13 -8.31 -27.52
CA ARG A 204 -0.85 -8.93 -26.61
C ARG A 204 -0.63 -8.54 -25.14
N VAL A 205 -1.70 -8.57 -24.38
CA VAL A 205 -1.64 -8.51 -22.90
C VAL A 205 -1.54 -9.95 -22.38
N PRO A 206 -0.56 -10.28 -21.51
CA PRO A 206 -0.55 -11.58 -20.84
C PRO A 206 -1.83 -11.81 -20.06
N ILE A 207 -2.29 -13.04 -19.98
CA ILE A 207 -3.41 -13.41 -19.11
C ILE A 207 -2.96 -13.20 -17.67
N ILE A 208 -3.73 -12.39 -16.93
CA ILE A 208 -3.49 -12.08 -15.53
C ILE A 208 -4.77 -12.34 -14.77
N GLU A 209 -4.83 -13.47 -14.10
CA GLU A 209 -5.94 -13.89 -13.24
C GLU A 209 -5.69 -13.42 -11.81
N GLN A 210 -6.76 -13.06 -11.12
CA GLN A 210 -6.70 -12.65 -9.72
C GLN A 210 -7.20 -13.80 -8.84
N PHE A 211 -6.63 -13.92 -7.65
CA PHE A 211 -7.12 -14.87 -6.65
C PHE A 211 -8.54 -14.49 -6.21
N SER A 212 -9.38 -15.51 -6.05
CA SER A 212 -10.66 -15.33 -5.37
C SER A 212 -10.39 -15.01 -3.89
N ILE A 213 -10.99 -13.96 -3.40
CA ILE A 213 -10.88 -13.56 -1.99
C ILE A 213 -12.26 -13.73 -1.36
N ASP A 214 -12.33 -14.56 -0.34
CA ASP A 214 -13.56 -14.72 0.43
C ASP A 214 -13.95 -13.40 1.08
N GLU A 215 -15.23 -13.04 0.96
CA GLU A 215 -15.79 -11.88 1.64
C GLU A 215 -15.81 -12.16 3.15
N LYS A 216 -14.99 -11.41 3.91
CA LYS A 216 -14.98 -11.49 5.37
C LYS A 216 -16.01 -10.51 5.95
N ASP A 217 -16.67 -10.94 7.00
CA ASP A 217 -17.53 -10.06 7.79
C ASP A 217 -16.74 -8.84 8.31
N PRO A 218 -17.37 -7.68 8.38
CA PRO A 218 -16.75 -6.49 8.97
C PRO A 218 -16.38 -6.73 10.44
N ILE A 219 -15.16 -6.38 10.79
CA ILE A 219 -14.62 -6.54 12.14
C ILE A 219 -14.99 -5.29 12.95
N TYR A 220 -15.88 -5.44 13.91
CA TYR A 220 -16.41 -4.37 14.78
C TYR A 220 -16.01 -4.57 16.25
N ILE A 221 -16.30 -3.57 17.06
CA ILE A 221 -16.09 -3.56 18.52
C ILE A 221 -17.45 -3.75 19.20
N THR A 222 -17.58 -4.75 20.03
CA THR A 222 -18.82 -5.01 20.81
C THR A 222 -19.01 -3.97 21.93
N ASP A 223 -20.20 -3.87 22.49
CA ASP A 223 -20.45 -2.98 23.63
C ASP A 223 -19.59 -3.34 24.84
N LEU A 224 -19.42 -4.63 25.12
CA LEU A 224 -18.57 -5.09 26.24
C LEU A 224 -17.10 -4.72 26.05
N GLU A 225 -16.56 -4.93 24.85
CA GLU A 225 -15.17 -4.53 24.53
C GLU A 225 -15.01 -3.02 24.62
N PHE A 226 -15.97 -2.27 24.11
CA PHE A 226 -15.89 -0.81 24.18
C PHE A 226 -15.95 -0.30 25.61
N GLN A 227 -16.82 -0.89 26.46
CA GLN A 227 -16.87 -0.59 27.87
C GLN A 227 -15.53 -0.92 28.56
N ALA A 228 -14.97 -2.08 28.31
CA ALA A 228 -13.66 -2.46 28.86
C ALA A 228 -12.54 -1.48 28.45
N ILE A 229 -12.57 -0.95 27.21
CA ILE A 229 -11.65 0.12 26.79
C ILE A 229 -11.87 1.39 27.62
N MET A 230 -13.14 1.77 27.90
CA MET A 230 -13.47 2.96 28.68
C MET A 230 -13.05 2.83 30.15
N GLU A 231 -12.93 1.62 30.67
CA GLU A 231 -12.53 1.32 32.05
C GLU A 231 -11.01 1.28 32.24
N LEU A 232 -10.18 1.23 31.17
CA LEU A 232 -8.73 1.22 31.27
C LEU A 232 -8.18 2.45 32.02
N ASP A 233 -7.49 2.23 33.14
CA ASP A 233 -6.93 3.30 33.98
C ASP A 233 -5.84 4.10 33.29
N TRP A 234 -4.98 3.44 32.51
CA TRP A 234 -3.88 4.09 31.81
C TRP A 234 -4.34 4.95 30.60
N LEU A 235 -5.56 4.73 30.12
CA LEU A 235 -6.09 5.44 28.97
C LEU A 235 -6.62 6.80 29.40
N LYS A 236 -5.92 7.86 28.97
CA LYS A 236 -6.30 9.23 29.31
C LYS A 236 -7.76 9.55 28.90
N PRO A 237 -8.51 10.31 29.69
CA PRO A 237 -9.90 10.67 29.40
C PRO A 237 -10.13 11.28 28.01
N PHE A 238 -9.15 12.04 27.51
CA PHE A 238 -9.16 12.58 26.15
C PHE A 238 -9.33 11.47 25.10
N TYR A 239 -8.51 10.43 25.13
CA TYR A 239 -8.61 9.34 24.14
C TYR A 239 -9.93 8.56 24.28
N LYS A 240 -10.43 8.36 25.50
CA LYS A 240 -11.74 7.72 25.74
C LYS A 240 -12.85 8.50 25.02
N ARG A 241 -12.89 9.84 25.17
CA ARG A 241 -13.86 10.71 24.47
C ARG A 241 -13.68 10.68 22.95
N VAL A 242 -12.44 10.73 22.46
CA VAL A 242 -12.15 10.67 21.04
C VAL A 242 -12.62 9.34 20.43
N PHE A 243 -12.37 8.20 21.08
CA PHE A 243 -12.83 6.91 20.58
C PHE A 243 -14.34 6.79 20.60
N TYR A 244 -15.00 7.31 21.61
CA TYR A 244 -16.46 7.45 21.66
C TYR A 244 -16.98 8.29 20.48
N PHE A 245 -16.38 9.44 20.22
CA PHE A 245 -16.73 10.29 19.09
C PHE A 245 -16.67 9.56 17.75
N TYR A 246 -15.58 8.83 17.47
CA TYR A 246 -15.45 8.05 16.24
C TYR A 246 -16.46 6.89 16.15
N ARG A 247 -16.76 6.25 17.28
CA ARG A 247 -17.79 5.20 17.35
C ARG A 247 -19.18 5.72 17.02
N GLU A 248 -19.54 6.89 17.50
CA GLU A 248 -20.88 7.45 17.35
C GLU A 248 -21.09 8.25 16.05
N THR A 249 -20.01 8.70 15.41
CA THR A 249 -20.09 9.46 14.15
C THR A 249 -19.76 8.63 12.93
N GLY A 250 -19.06 7.50 13.08
CA GLY A 250 -18.59 6.65 11.98
C GLY A 250 -17.59 7.32 11.05
N LEU A 251 -16.96 8.41 11.48
CA LEU A 251 -15.95 9.12 10.70
C LEU A 251 -14.70 8.25 10.45
N ARG A 252 -14.06 8.45 9.30
CA ARG A 252 -12.72 7.90 9.07
C ARG A 252 -11.69 8.68 9.86
N LEU A 253 -10.60 8.02 10.24
CA LEU A 253 -9.55 8.57 11.11
C LEU A 253 -9.14 10.00 10.77
N ARG A 254 -9.02 10.36 9.51
CA ARG A 254 -8.55 11.69 9.08
C ARG A 254 -9.67 12.65 8.68
N GLU A 255 -10.92 12.20 8.65
CA GLU A 255 -12.04 13.04 8.21
C GLU A 255 -12.26 14.26 9.12
N PRO A 256 -12.20 14.16 10.48
CA PRO A 256 -12.35 15.34 11.33
C PRO A 256 -11.38 16.48 11.00
N PHE A 257 -10.11 16.14 10.72
CA PHE A 257 -9.04 17.11 10.46
C PHE A 257 -9.14 17.84 9.10
N MET A 258 -10.04 17.39 8.24
CA MET A 258 -10.27 17.94 6.90
C MET A 258 -11.67 18.50 6.73
N SER A 259 -12.47 18.45 7.78
CA SER A 259 -13.85 18.89 7.78
C SER A 259 -13.98 20.34 8.17
N ASN A 260 -15.04 21.00 7.69
CA ASN A 260 -15.43 22.34 8.13
C ASN A 260 -16.61 22.21 9.09
N LEU A 261 -16.60 23.02 10.15
CA LEU A 261 -17.68 23.10 11.12
C LEU A 261 -18.56 24.31 10.80
N ASP A 262 -19.87 24.07 10.65
CA ASP A 262 -20.89 25.10 10.53
C ASP A 262 -21.98 24.87 11.58
N GLY A 263 -21.93 25.61 12.67
CA GLY A 263 -22.78 25.39 13.83
C GLY A 263 -22.60 23.97 14.40
N PHE A 264 -23.64 23.15 14.33
CA PHE A 264 -23.60 21.74 14.72
C PHE A 264 -23.32 20.79 13.55
N TRP A 265 -23.13 21.30 12.34
CA TRP A 265 -22.89 20.50 11.16
C TRP A 265 -21.39 20.38 10.86
N LEU A 266 -20.94 19.15 10.72
CA LEU A 266 -19.59 18.83 10.28
C LEU A 266 -19.61 18.46 8.80
N ASP A 267 -19.10 19.34 7.96
CA ASP A 267 -19.03 19.19 6.53
C ASP A 267 -17.75 18.46 6.11
N ILE A 268 -17.89 17.26 5.58
CA ILE A 268 -16.78 16.40 5.16
C ILE A 268 -16.61 16.55 3.65
N PRO A 269 -15.49 17.14 3.20
CA PRO A 269 -15.26 17.39 1.79
C PRO A 269 -15.00 16.11 0.99
N ASN A 270 -15.24 16.20 -0.32
CA ASN A 270 -14.92 15.11 -1.25
C ASN A 270 -13.42 15.08 -1.56
N GLN A 271 -12.59 14.51 -0.70
CA GLN A 271 -11.15 14.41 -0.92
C GLN A 271 -10.71 13.11 -1.60
N SER A 272 -11.63 12.20 -1.89
CA SER A 272 -11.33 10.91 -2.53
C SER A 272 -12.14 10.75 -3.80
N LYS A 273 -11.49 10.28 -4.89
CA LYS A 273 -12.18 9.94 -6.14
C LYS A 273 -13.36 8.99 -5.85
N GLY A 274 -14.56 9.37 -6.28
CA GLY A 274 -15.79 8.58 -6.09
C GLY A 274 -16.46 8.71 -4.73
N LYS A 275 -15.98 9.54 -3.80
CA LYS A 275 -16.68 9.87 -2.55
C LYS A 275 -17.53 11.12 -2.76
N LYS A 276 -18.75 11.09 -2.21
CA LYS A 276 -19.63 12.27 -2.20
C LYS A 276 -19.35 13.07 -0.94
N PRO A 277 -19.37 14.42 -0.99
CA PRO A 277 -19.35 15.24 0.21
C PRO A 277 -20.59 14.90 1.05
N ARG A 278 -20.46 15.01 2.36
CA ARG A 278 -21.56 14.79 3.30
C ARG A 278 -21.42 15.65 4.53
N SER A 279 -22.54 15.95 5.12
CA SER A 279 -22.61 16.64 6.41
C SER A 279 -23.12 15.70 7.48
N ILE A 280 -22.59 15.81 8.67
CA ILE A 280 -23.01 15.06 9.85
C ILE A 280 -23.41 16.07 10.91
N GLU A 281 -24.62 15.94 11.44
CA GLU A 281 -25.07 16.72 12.58
C GLU A 281 -24.46 16.15 13.87
N LEU A 282 -23.80 17.00 14.64
CA LEU A 282 -23.20 16.66 15.92
C LEU A 282 -24.14 17.04 17.06
N SER A 283 -24.25 16.18 18.06
CA SER A 283 -24.83 16.60 19.34
C SER A 283 -23.89 17.57 20.04
N LYS A 284 -24.41 18.30 21.05
CA LYS A 284 -23.59 19.22 21.84
C LYS A 284 -22.34 18.53 22.42
N SER A 285 -22.50 17.35 23.00
CA SER A 285 -21.37 16.59 23.56
C SER A 285 -20.36 16.14 22.47
N GLN A 286 -20.83 15.78 21.29
CA GLN A 286 -19.97 15.44 20.18
C GLN A 286 -19.21 16.65 19.62
N LEU A 287 -19.86 17.82 19.61
CA LEU A 287 -19.22 19.08 19.23
C LEU A 287 -18.09 19.43 20.20
N ASP A 288 -18.34 19.33 21.52
CA ASP A 288 -17.31 19.59 22.54
C ASP A 288 -16.11 18.70 22.38
N ILE A 289 -16.32 17.39 22.09
CA ILE A 289 -15.24 16.43 21.83
C ILE A 289 -14.52 16.76 20.52
N PHE A 290 -15.25 17.17 19.49
CA PHE A 290 -14.64 17.56 18.22
C PHE A 290 -13.73 18.78 18.40
N MET A 291 -14.16 19.79 19.16
CA MET A 291 -13.33 20.97 19.44
C MET A 291 -12.08 20.60 20.23
N GLU A 292 -12.19 19.73 21.25
CA GLU A 292 -11.04 19.20 21.99
C GLU A 292 -10.07 18.41 21.09
N LEU A 293 -10.62 17.62 20.16
CA LEU A 293 -9.81 16.88 19.19
C LEU A 293 -9.06 17.81 18.23
N MET A 294 -9.70 18.89 17.77
CA MET A 294 -9.08 19.89 16.90
C MET A 294 -8.02 20.71 17.62
N ASP A 295 -8.25 21.06 18.89
CA ASP A 295 -7.24 21.72 19.71
C ASP A 295 -6.01 20.82 19.88
N TRP A 296 -6.21 19.56 20.27
CA TRP A 296 -5.13 18.57 20.33
C TRP A 296 -4.40 18.46 18.99
N TYR A 297 -5.13 18.41 17.87
CA TYR A 297 -4.53 18.28 16.55
C TYR A 297 -3.64 19.49 16.22
N ASN A 298 -4.05 20.69 16.55
CA ASN A 298 -3.34 21.93 16.25
C ASN A 298 -2.13 22.16 17.17
N THR A 299 -2.19 21.69 18.42
CA THR A 299 -1.15 21.90 19.44
C THR A 299 -0.15 20.76 19.55
N CYS A 300 -0.43 19.61 18.92
CA CYS A 300 0.44 18.44 19.00
C CYS A 300 1.72 18.62 18.17
N ASP A 301 2.89 18.36 18.76
CA ASP A 301 4.21 18.44 18.13
C ASP A 301 4.47 17.38 17.03
N LEU A 302 3.52 16.48 16.80
CA LEU A 302 3.65 15.46 15.76
C LEU A 302 3.37 16.04 14.36
N GLU A 303 4.05 15.53 13.35
CA GLU A 303 3.72 15.81 11.95
C GLU A 303 2.29 15.39 11.62
N ASP A 304 1.63 16.09 10.69
CA ASP A 304 0.23 15.85 10.28
C ASP A 304 -0.10 14.37 10.02
N ARG A 305 0.76 13.67 9.27
CA ARG A 305 0.59 12.24 9.01
C ARG A 305 0.69 11.40 10.28
N SER A 306 1.56 11.78 11.20
CA SER A 306 1.85 11.05 12.43
C SER A 306 0.76 11.17 13.49
N ARG A 307 -0.01 12.27 13.50
CA ARG A 307 -1.12 12.50 14.44
C ARG A 307 -2.20 11.43 14.34
N GLY A 308 -2.67 11.16 13.12
CA GLY A 308 -3.63 10.07 12.88
C GLY A 308 -3.06 8.69 13.23
N VAL A 309 -1.79 8.43 12.89
CA VAL A 309 -1.13 7.17 13.25
C VAL A 309 -1.04 7.03 14.76
N HIS A 310 -0.78 8.10 15.50
CA HIS A 310 -0.74 8.10 16.97
C HIS A 310 -2.08 7.66 17.57
N LEU A 311 -3.20 8.27 17.18
CA LEU A 311 -4.54 7.86 17.64
C LEU A 311 -4.80 6.37 17.35
N SER A 312 -4.44 5.91 16.16
CA SER A 312 -4.61 4.50 15.78
C SER A 312 -3.75 3.56 16.64
N LYS A 313 -2.50 3.94 16.95
CA LYS A 313 -1.61 3.16 17.83
C LYS A 313 -2.14 3.10 19.28
N VAL A 314 -2.62 4.23 19.82
CA VAL A 314 -3.20 4.26 21.18
C VAL A 314 -4.43 3.36 21.24
N PHE A 315 -5.32 3.42 20.23
CA PHE A 315 -6.49 2.55 20.17
C PHE A 315 -6.10 1.06 20.04
N LYS A 316 -5.10 0.73 19.21
CA LYS A 316 -4.61 -0.65 19.08
C LYS A 316 -4.04 -1.16 20.41
N LYS A 317 -3.29 -0.32 21.12
CA LYS A 317 -2.80 -0.66 22.46
C LYS A 317 -3.95 -0.93 23.43
N ALA A 318 -5.02 -0.12 23.40
CA ALA A 318 -6.20 -0.34 24.22
C ALA A 318 -6.90 -1.67 23.92
N LEU A 319 -7.07 -2.01 22.63
CA LEU A 319 -7.61 -3.30 22.20
C LEU A 319 -6.78 -4.48 22.73
N LEU A 320 -5.47 -4.42 22.61
CA LEU A 320 -4.57 -5.46 23.12
C LEU A 320 -4.65 -5.57 24.66
N SER A 321 -4.78 -4.45 25.37
CA SER A 321 -4.90 -4.45 26.83
C SER A 321 -6.16 -5.16 27.35
N ILE A 322 -7.22 -5.21 26.56
CA ILE A 322 -8.46 -5.92 26.91
C ILE A 322 -8.53 -7.34 26.32
N GLY A 323 -7.46 -7.82 25.69
CA GLY A 323 -7.41 -9.14 25.05
C GLY A 323 -8.27 -9.28 23.78
N ALA A 324 -8.61 -8.17 23.12
CA ALA A 324 -9.38 -8.21 21.87
C ALA A 324 -8.56 -8.79 20.72
N SER A 325 -9.25 -9.35 19.71
CA SER A 325 -8.62 -9.94 18.52
C SER A 325 -7.66 -8.96 17.82
N ASP A 326 -6.54 -9.51 17.35
CA ASP A 326 -5.52 -8.75 16.60
C ASP A 326 -6.04 -8.16 15.28
N GLU A 327 -7.11 -8.70 14.73
CA GLU A 327 -7.72 -8.15 13.51
C GLU A 327 -8.42 -6.80 13.77
N LYS A 328 -8.79 -6.50 15.04
CA LYS A 328 -9.44 -5.24 15.41
C LYS A 328 -8.46 -4.07 15.38
N HIS A 329 -8.91 -2.96 14.83
CA HIS A 329 -8.10 -1.76 14.63
C HIS A 329 -8.98 -0.50 14.62
N PHE A 330 -8.40 0.67 14.45
CA PHE A 330 -9.13 1.94 14.53
C PHE A 330 -10.35 2.02 13.59
N HIS A 331 -10.23 1.46 12.38
CA HIS A 331 -11.35 1.46 11.42
C HIS A 331 -12.52 0.59 11.89
N SER A 332 -12.30 -0.34 12.83
CA SER A 332 -13.35 -1.13 13.46
C SER A 332 -14.38 -0.26 14.20
N LEU A 333 -14.00 0.94 14.70
CA LEU A 333 -14.97 1.90 15.27
C LEU A 333 -16.01 2.34 14.22
N ARG A 334 -15.58 2.52 12.99
CA ARG A 334 -16.48 2.86 11.89
C ARG A 334 -17.36 1.68 11.47
N HIS A 335 -16.83 0.45 11.50
CA HIS A 335 -17.64 -0.75 11.31
C HIS A 335 -18.67 -0.86 12.43
N THR A 336 -18.28 -0.61 13.68
CA THR A 336 -19.18 -0.55 14.83
C THR A 336 -20.32 0.44 14.61
N PHE A 337 -20.03 1.65 14.13
CA PHE A 337 -21.08 2.63 13.81
C PHE A 337 -22.11 2.03 12.84
N ALA A 338 -21.67 1.44 11.74
CA ALA A 338 -22.59 0.89 10.74
C ALA A 338 -23.43 -0.25 11.31
N VAL A 339 -22.80 -1.18 12.03
CA VAL A 339 -23.49 -2.33 12.66
C VAL A 339 -24.52 -1.86 13.69
N ARG A 340 -24.17 -0.87 14.53
CA ARG A 340 -25.12 -0.27 15.50
C ARG A 340 -26.34 0.32 14.81
N ARG A 341 -26.16 1.03 13.68
CA ARG A 341 -27.27 1.57 12.88
C ARG A 341 -28.15 0.47 12.28
N ILE A 342 -27.60 -0.69 11.91
CA ILE A 342 -28.38 -1.85 11.48
C ILE A 342 -29.22 -2.38 12.64
N VAL A 343 -28.65 -2.55 13.83
CA VAL A 343 -29.39 -2.99 15.04
C VAL A 343 -30.51 -2.04 15.39
N GLU A 344 -30.30 -0.73 15.20
CA GLU A 344 -31.30 0.34 15.38
C GLU A 344 -32.36 0.39 14.25
N ASN A 345 -32.34 -0.57 13.30
CA ASN A 345 -33.24 -0.63 12.15
C ASN A 345 -33.15 0.60 11.22
N VAL A 346 -32.00 1.30 11.17
CA VAL A 346 -31.79 2.41 10.23
C VAL A 346 -31.68 1.85 8.81
N PRO A 347 -32.46 2.35 7.84
CA PRO A 347 -32.40 1.88 6.47
C PRO A 347 -30.98 1.96 5.89
N ILE A 348 -30.55 0.90 5.19
CA ILE A 348 -29.18 0.75 4.67
C ILE A 348 -28.74 1.92 3.78
N TYR A 349 -29.65 2.47 3.00
CA TYR A 349 -29.41 3.64 2.17
C TYR A 349 -29.07 4.89 3.00
N LYS A 350 -29.71 5.05 4.18
CA LYS A 350 -29.40 6.13 5.11
C LYS A 350 -28.02 5.92 5.73
N ILE A 351 -27.68 4.68 6.10
CA ILE A 351 -26.35 4.30 6.61
C ILE A 351 -25.28 4.58 5.52
N GLN A 352 -25.54 4.21 4.27
CA GLN A 352 -24.65 4.50 3.14
C GLN A 352 -24.34 6.01 3.04
N LYS A 353 -25.36 6.85 3.11
CA LYS A 353 -25.20 8.32 3.09
C LYS A 353 -24.39 8.81 4.28
N MET A 354 -24.72 8.38 5.50
CA MET A 354 -24.03 8.76 6.73
C MET A 354 -22.55 8.36 6.67
N MET A 355 -22.23 7.20 6.12
CA MET A 355 -20.85 6.73 5.95
C MET A 355 -20.15 7.36 4.74
N GLY A 356 -20.86 7.96 3.80
CA GLY A 356 -20.29 8.49 2.55
C GLY A 356 -19.69 7.40 1.68
N HIS A 357 -20.39 6.25 1.53
CA HIS A 357 -20.04 5.22 0.58
C HIS A 357 -20.56 5.58 -0.82
N SER A 358 -19.72 5.47 -1.83
CA SER A 358 -20.10 5.77 -3.21
C SER A 358 -21.02 4.70 -3.83
N SER A 359 -20.94 3.46 -3.33
CA SER A 359 -21.78 2.32 -3.73
C SER A 359 -22.51 1.76 -2.52
N VAL A 360 -23.75 1.35 -2.70
CA VAL A 360 -24.52 0.63 -1.69
C VAL A 360 -23.89 -0.73 -1.36
N THR A 361 -23.30 -1.40 -2.34
CA THR A 361 -22.60 -2.69 -2.18
C THR A 361 -21.55 -2.67 -1.07
N THR A 362 -20.88 -1.52 -0.87
CA THR A 362 -19.93 -1.36 0.26
C THR A 362 -20.64 -1.37 1.62
N THR A 363 -21.95 -1.12 1.67
CA THR A 363 -22.74 -1.07 2.90
C THR A 363 -23.54 -2.37 3.09
N GLU A 364 -23.84 -3.09 2.02
CA GLU A 364 -24.58 -4.38 2.02
C GLU A 364 -23.87 -5.45 2.84
N ILE A 365 -22.55 -5.38 2.99
CA ILE A 365 -21.77 -6.28 3.85
C ILE A 365 -22.29 -6.31 5.31
N TYR A 366 -22.86 -5.20 5.79
CA TYR A 366 -23.44 -5.14 7.14
C TYR A 366 -24.84 -5.71 7.19
N ALA A 367 -25.60 -5.64 6.08
CA ALA A 367 -26.97 -6.18 6.02
C ALA A 367 -27.00 -7.73 5.99
N ARG A 368 -25.89 -8.35 5.60
CA ARG A 368 -25.75 -9.83 5.58
C ARG A 368 -25.43 -10.40 6.96
N MET A 369 -25.15 -9.57 7.97
CA MET A 369 -24.76 -10.03 9.30
C MET A 369 -25.97 -10.55 10.06
N GLU A 370 -25.76 -11.62 10.84
CA GLU A 370 -26.81 -12.23 11.64
C GLU A 370 -27.32 -11.30 12.74
N LEU A 371 -28.56 -10.87 12.65
CA LEU A 371 -29.17 -9.91 13.58
C LEU A 371 -29.18 -10.43 15.03
N LYS A 372 -29.37 -11.76 15.24
CA LYS A 372 -29.34 -12.34 16.57
C LYS A 372 -27.99 -12.17 17.26
N ARG A 373 -26.89 -12.39 16.53
CA ARG A 373 -25.53 -12.15 17.01
C ARG A 373 -25.31 -10.67 17.32
N LEU A 374 -25.74 -9.78 16.41
CA LEU A 374 -25.61 -8.34 16.60
C LEU A 374 -26.39 -7.84 17.82
N ALA A 375 -27.60 -8.37 18.05
CA ALA A 375 -28.39 -8.05 19.23
C ALA A 375 -27.69 -8.46 20.54
N HIS A 376 -26.99 -9.58 20.55
CA HIS A 376 -26.18 -10.03 21.68
C HIS A 376 -24.95 -9.14 21.89
N ASP A 377 -24.29 -8.73 20.81
CA ASP A 377 -23.06 -7.91 20.87
C ASP A 377 -23.32 -6.44 21.21
N PHE A 378 -24.58 -5.97 21.05
CA PHE A 378 -25.03 -4.60 21.35
C PHE A 378 -26.25 -4.57 22.28
N PRO A 379 -26.15 -5.08 23.50
CA PRO A 379 -27.28 -5.15 24.44
C PRO A 379 -27.81 -3.77 24.83
N THR A 380 -26.97 -2.72 24.77
CA THR A 380 -27.40 -1.35 25.06
C THR A 380 -28.40 -0.80 24.04
N LEU A 381 -28.44 -1.33 22.83
CA LEU A 381 -29.37 -0.94 21.77
C LEU A 381 -30.65 -1.80 21.79
N THR A 382 -30.56 -3.06 22.16
CA THR A 382 -31.70 -3.97 22.21
C THR A 382 -32.64 -3.68 23.36
N SER A 383 -32.18 -3.05 24.42
CA SER A 383 -33.04 -2.57 25.52
C SER A 383 -33.96 -1.40 25.12
N ILE A 384 -33.70 -0.77 23.98
CA ILE A 384 -34.53 0.34 23.43
C ILE A 384 -35.61 -0.22 22.49
N VAL A 385 -35.48 -1.45 22.02
CA VAL A 385 -36.46 -2.11 21.15
C VAL A 385 -37.38 -2.96 22.03
N PRO A 386 -38.69 -2.66 22.13
CA PRO A 386 -39.62 -3.45 22.92
C PRO A 386 -39.63 -4.90 22.43
N GLU A 387 -39.34 -5.85 23.33
CA GLU A 387 -39.56 -7.30 23.22
C GLU A 387 -39.48 -7.91 21.79
N TYR A 388 -38.27 -8.11 21.26
CA TYR A 388 -38.06 -9.06 20.16
C TYR A 388 -38.16 -10.55 20.62
N GLY A 389 -38.87 -10.78 21.69
CA GLY A 389 -39.05 -12.11 22.25
C GLY A 389 -39.98 -13.05 21.45
N LYS A 390 -40.72 -12.57 20.46
CA LYS A 390 -41.64 -13.37 19.61
C LYS A 390 -41.78 -12.76 18.22
N VAL A 391 -40.71 -12.57 17.49
CA VAL A 391 -40.82 -12.32 16.04
C VAL A 391 -40.74 -13.69 15.37
N ASP A 392 -41.85 -14.11 14.78
CA ASP A 392 -41.91 -15.26 13.89
C ASP A 392 -40.84 -15.09 12.80
N THR A 393 -39.88 -15.99 12.73
CA THR A 393 -38.76 -15.95 11.75
C THR A 393 -39.25 -15.83 10.31
N LYS A 394 -40.50 -16.23 10.03
CA LYS A 394 -41.15 -16.05 8.73
C LYS A 394 -41.38 -14.61 8.30
N ILE A 395 -41.47 -13.64 9.25
CA ILE A 395 -41.72 -12.24 8.93
C ILE A 395 -40.41 -11.51 8.55
N VAL A 396 -39.27 -11.98 9.05
CA VAL A 396 -37.95 -11.40 8.73
C VAL A 396 -37.55 -11.79 7.31
N ASP A 397 -37.76 -13.03 6.90
CA ASP A 397 -37.46 -13.51 5.54
C ASP A 397 -38.32 -12.82 4.48
N THR A 398 -39.60 -12.60 4.76
CA THR A 398 -40.52 -11.92 3.81
C THR A 398 -40.16 -10.40 3.65
N ARG A 399 -39.55 -9.76 4.62
CA ARG A 399 -39.14 -8.35 4.47
C ARG A 399 -37.83 -8.20 3.71
N VAL A 400 -36.92 -9.14 3.83
CA VAL A 400 -35.69 -9.18 3.01
C VAL A 400 -36.01 -9.52 1.57
N GLU A 401 -36.91 -10.46 1.33
CA GLU A 401 -37.39 -10.80 -0.01
C GLU A 401 -38.15 -9.64 -0.68
N ASN A 402 -39.00 -8.89 0.04
CA ASN A 402 -39.70 -7.74 -0.52
C ASN A 402 -38.76 -6.56 -0.89
N ILE A 403 -37.60 -6.42 -0.26
CA ILE A 403 -36.60 -5.41 -0.65
C ILE A 403 -35.87 -5.85 -1.93
N LEU A 404 -35.69 -7.15 -2.16
CA LEU A 404 -35.09 -7.70 -3.39
C LEU A 404 -36.06 -7.74 -4.57
N PHE A 405 -37.38 -7.79 -4.33
CA PHE A 405 -38.41 -7.85 -5.39
C PHE A 405 -38.85 -6.48 -5.92
N LEU A 406 -38.56 -5.36 -5.24
CA LEU A 406 -38.97 -4.04 -5.69
C LEU A 406 -38.06 -3.44 -6.80
N ASP A 407 -36.88 -4.02 -7.03
CA ASP A 407 -35.96 -3.53 -8.08
C ASP A 407 -36.15 -4.22 -9.45
N ASN A 408 -37.06 -5.16 -9.61
CA ASN A 408 -37.27 -5.90 -10.87
C ASN A 408 -38.56 -5.53 -11.64
N LYS A 409 -39.21 -4.42 -11.31
CA LYS A 409 -40.31 -3.88 -12.11
C LYS A 409 -40.01 -2.45 -12.56
N MET A 410 -39.21 -2.32 -13.60
CA MET A 410 -39.29 -1.17 -14.51
C MET A 410 -40.23 -1.53 -15.67
N PRO A 411 -41.19 -0.69 -15.99
CA PRO A 411 -41.99 -0.87 -17.20
C PRO A 411 -41.17 -0.51 -18.45
N ASN A 412 -41.48 -1.19 -19.54
CA ASN A 412 -40.97 -0.99 -20.90
C ASN A 412 -41.10 0.46 -21.40
#